data_10c6cbc77a8c88c07bf776f4af21774a
#
_entry.id   10c6cbc77a8c88c07bf776f4af21774a
#
_cell.length_a   1.000
_cell.length_b   1.000
_cell.length_c   1.000
_cell.angle_alpha   90.00
_cell.angle_beta   90.00
_cell.angle_gamma   90.00
#
_symmetry.space_group_name_H-M   'P 1'
#
loop_
_entity.id
_entity.type
_entity.pdbx_description
1 polymer ?
#
loop_
_entity_poly.entity_id
_entity_poly.type
_entity_poly.pdbx_seq_one_letter_code
_entity_poly.pdbx_strand_id
1 'polypeptide(L)'
;MNLRTTLFVFLCFCATTVLRAERVDMLKAGAKANGKTLNTKLINSTIDRLNRGGGGTLFFPAGTYLTGSIHLKSNITLELEAGATLLFSITLMTIFLLSRFVMKE
;
A
#
# COMPACT_ATOMS: atom_id res chain seq x y z
N MET A 1 16.60 -42.06 10.51
CA MET A 1 15.65 -40.98 10.78
C MET A 1 14.24 -41.45 10.42
N ASN A 2 13.33 -41.35 11.37
CA ASN A 2 11.97 -41.79 11.14
C ASN A 2 11.22 -40.84 10.20
N LEU A 3 10.42 -41.39 9.31
CA LEU A 3 9.55 -40.64 8.40
C LEU A 3 8.67 -39.63 9.15
N ARG A 4 8.23 -39.98 10.36
CA ARG A 4 7.43 -39.11 11.23
C ARG A 4 8.19 -37.84 11.66
N THR A 5 9.45 -37.96 12.00
CA THR A 5 10.28 -36.81 12.41
C THR A 5 10.57 -35.87 11.25
N THR A 6 10.81 -36.42 10.07
CA THR A 6 11.04 -35.64 8.85
C THR A 6 9.78 -34.88 8.45
N LEU A 7 8.61 -35.53 8.53
CA LEU A 7 7.32 -34.89 8.22
C LEU A 7 7.00 -33.76 9.20
N PHE A 8 7.27 -33.96 10.49
CA PHE A 8 7.03 -32.97 11.53
C PHE A 8 7.90 -31.71 11.33
N VAL A 9 9.18 -31.90 11.03
CA VAL A 9 10.11 -30.80 10.75
C VAL A 9 9.68 -30.01 9.49
N PHE A 10 9.22 -30.72 8.47
CA PHE A 10 8.72 -30.09 7.24
C PHE A 10 7.45 -29.25 7.50
N LEU A 11 6.55 -29.75 8.31
CA LEU A 11 5.32 -29.03 8.69
C LEU A 11 5.62 -27.78 9.51
N CYS A 12 6.57 -27.84 10.45
CA CYS A 12 7.02 -26.67 11.22
C CYS A 12 7.66 -25.62 10.35
N PHE A 13 8.43 -26.02 9.35
CA PHE A 13 9.06 -25.10 8.42
C PHE A 13 8.05 -24.36 7.55
N CYS A 14 7.01 -25.04 7.07
CA CYS A 14 5.93 -24.42 6.29
C CYS A 14 5.12 -23.42 7.11
N ALA A 15 4.91 -23.67 8.41
CA ALA A 15 4.14 -22.78 9.27
C ALA A 15 4.83 -21.45 9.54
N THR A 16 6.15 -21.37 9.44
CA THR A 16 6.90 -20.12 9.71
C THR A 16 6.95 -19.17 8.51
N THR A 17 6.59 -19.61 7.30
CA THR A 17 6.66 -18.78 6.09
C THR A 17 5.37 -18.06 5.73
N VAL A 18 4.26 -18.32 6.44
CA VAL A 18 2.91 -17.85 6.06
C VAL A 18 2.58 -16.45 6.57
N LEU A 19 3.39 -15.84 7.45
CA LEU A 19 3.00 -14.63 8.17
C LEU A 19 3.85 -13.38 7.88
N ARG A 20 4.51 -13.31 6.73
CA ARG A 20 5.28 -12.10 6.36
C ARG A 20 4.42 -11.14 5.56
N ALA A 21 4.13 -9.97 6.15
CA ALA A 21 3.57 -8.86 5.41
C ALA A 21 4.56 -8.39 4.34
N GLU A 22 4.09 -8.24 3.12
CA GLU A 22 4.91 -7.79 1.99
C GLU A 22 5.18 -6.30 2.12
N ARG A 23 6.40 -5.88 1.80
CA ARG A 23 6.77 -4.46 1.69
C ARG A 23 7.09 -4.16 0.23
N VAL A 24 6.33 -3.24 -0.35
CA VAL A 24 6.46 -2.86 -1.75
C VAL A 24 7.12 -1.50 -1.84
N ASP A 25 8.26 -1.42 -2.54
CA ASP A 25 8.88 -0.16 -2.91
C ASP A 25 8.12 0.42 -4.11
N MET A 26 7.43 1.54 -3.89
CA MET A 26 6.54 2.10 -4.90
C MET A 26 7.28 2.61 -6.13
N LEU A 27 8.51 3.09 -5.99
CA LEU A 27 9.32 3.48 -7.17
C LEU A 27 9.64 2.27 -8.04
N LYS A 28 10.02 1.16 -7.42
CA LYS A 28 10.28 -0.09 -8.15
C LYS A 28 9.01 -0.66 -8.76
N ALA A 29 7.86 -0.41 -8.15
CA ALA A 29 6.57 -0.84 -8.68
C ALA A 29 6.09 0.01 -9.87
N GLY A 30 6.73 1.13 -10.14
CA GLY A 30 6.41 1.97 -11.28
C GLY A 30 5.85 3.35 -10.95
N ALA A 31 5.80 3.73 -9.67
CA ALA A 31 5.35 5.07 -9.28
C ALA A 31 6.32 6.14 -9.78
N LYS A 32 5.77 7.30 -10.13
CA LYS A 32 6.54 8.45 -10.59
C LYS A 32 6.59 9.51 -9.50
N ALA A 33 7.80 9.82 -9.04
CA ALA A 33 8.06 10.79 -7.97
C ALA A 33 8.36 12.19 -8.51
N ASN A 34 7.68 12.60 -9.56
CA ASN A 34 7.92 13.88 -10.25
C ASN A 34 6.88 14.96 -9.92
N GLY A 35 5.91 14.67 -9.07
CA GLY A 35 4.85 15.62 -8.71
C GLY A 35 3.89 15.97 -9.83
N LYS A 36 3.94 15.28 -10.97
CA LYS A 36 3.13 15.59 -12.16
C LYS A 36 2.31 14.41 -12.65
N THR A 37 2.83 13.20 -12.51
CA THR A 37 2.18 11.98 -12.99
C THR A 37 1.30 11.40 -11.91
N LEU A 38 0.03 11.15 -12.21
CA LEU A 38 -0.91 10.53 -11.27
C LEU A 38 -0.54 9.08 -11.03
N ASN A 39 -0.41 8.74 -9.75
CA ASN A 39 -0.10 7.38 -9.30
C ASN A 39 -1.31 6.68 -8.67
N THR A 40 -2.50 7.24 -8.81
CA THR A 40 -3.73 6.78 -8.13
C THR A 40 -4.03 5.31 -8.40
N LYS A 41 -4.03 4.92 -9.67
CA LYS A 41 -4.31 3.52 -10.05
C LYS A 41 -3.30 2.55 -9.46
N LEU A 42 -2.03 2.89 -9.55
CA LEU A 42 -0.95 2.04 -9.04
C LEU A 42 -1.06 1.88 -7.52
N ILE A 43 -1.27 2.97 -6.81
CA ILE A 43 -1.37 2.93 -5.34
C ILE A 43 -2.58 2.10 -4.92
N ASN A 44 -3.75 2.36 -5.48
CA ASN A 44 -4.97 1.63 -5.11
C ASN A 44 -4.90 0.15 -5.49
N SER A 45 -4.35 -0.18 -6.66
CA SER A 45 -4.20 -1.58 -7.06
C SER A 45 -3.20 -2.33 -6.18
N THR A 46 -2.14 -1.65 -5.74
CA THR A 46 -1.16 -2.23 -4.81
C THR A 46 -1.81 -2.48 -3.45
N ILE A 47 -2.59 -1.53 -2.95
CA ILE A 47 -3.34 -1.69 -1.70
C ILE A 47 -4.29 -2.90 -1.78
N ASP A 48 -5.04 -3.02 -2.88
CA ASP A 48 -5.96 -4.14 -3.09
C ASP A 48 -5.23 -5.48 -3.11
N ARG A 49 -4.12 -5.54 -3.81
CA ARG A 49 -3.30 -6.76 -3.91
C ARG A 49 -2.76 -7.17 -2.55
N LEU A 50 -2.18 -6.23 -1.81
CA LEU A 50 -1.64 -6.50 -0.47
C LEU A 50 -2.74 -6.89 0.51
N ASN A 51 -3.88 -6.23 0.46
CA ASN A 51 -5.02 -6.55 1.32
C ASN A 51 -5.50 -7.99 1.09
N ARG A 52 -5.60 -8.42 -0.17
CA ARG A 52 -5.98 -9.79 -0.51
C ARG A 52 -4.96 -10.82 -0.03
N GLY A 53 -3.71 -10.42 0.06
CA GLY A 53 -2.62 -11.28 0.57
C GLY A 53 -2.42 -11.25 2.08
N GLY A 54 -3.32 -10.59 2.82
CA GLY A 54 -3.23 -10.52 4.28
C GLY A 54 -2.67 -9.22 4.84
N GLY A 55 -2.28 -8.29 3.99
CA GLY A 55 -1.76 -6.98 4.40
C GLY A 55 -0.35 -6.72 3.90
N GLY A 56 0.13 -5.54 4.13
CA GLY A 56 1.48 -5.15 3.71
C GLY A 56 1.74 -3.67 3.87
N THR A 57 2.91 -3.27 3.39
CA THR A 57 3.39 -1.90 3.49
C THR A 57 3.70 -1.35 2.09
N LEU A 58 3.22 -0.14 1.82
CA LEU A 58 3.63 0.63 0.65
C LEU A 58 4.72 1.59 1.10
N PHE A 59 5.93 1.40 0.58
CA PHE A 59 7.07 2.25 0.91
C PHE A 59 7.30 3.26 -0.20
N PHE A 60 7.35 4.55 0.18
CA PHE A 60 7.59 5.66 -0.74
C PHE A 60 8.96 6.25 -0.46
N PRO A 61 9.98 5.98 -1.30
CA PRO A 61 11.27 6.68 -1.22
C PRO A 61 11.11 8.19 -1.42
N ALA A 62 12.14 8.95 -1.06
CA ALA A 62 12.13 10.40 -1.18
C ALA A 62 11.71 10.85 -2.60
N GLY A 63 10.87 11.88 -2.66
CA GLY A 63 10.30 12.41 -3.90
C GLY A 63 8.87 12.86 -3.69
N THR A 64 8.26 13.44 -4.73
CA THR A 64 6.88 13.92 -4.67
C THR A 64 5.97 13.05 -5.54
N TYR A 65 5.01 12.41 -4.91
CA TYR A 65 4.09 11.49 -5.56
C TYR A 65 2.72 12.13 -5.68
N LEU A 66 2.33 12.49 -6.89
CA LEU A 66 1.00 13.03 -7.15
C LEU A 66 0.00 11.88 -7.21
N THR A 67 -1.09 11.99 -6.47
CA THR A 67 -2.14 10.99 -6.44
C THR A 67 -3.51 11.62 -6.27
N GLY A 68 -4.55 10.93 -6.71
CA GLY A 68 -5.93 11.24 -6.36
C GLY A 68 -6.33 10.52 -5.08
N SER A 69 -7.60 10.15 -4.97
CA SER A 69 -8.12 9.48 -3.78
C SER A 69 -7.47 8.12 -3.56
N ILE A 70 -7.00 7.88 -2.34
CA ILE A 70 -6.44 6.60 -1.92
C ILE A 70 -7.46 5.90 -1.03
N HIS A 71 -7.76 4.64 -1.32
CA HIS A 71 -8.69 3.82 -0.54
C HIS A 71 -7.89 2.85 0.31
N LEU A 72 -7.62 3.24 1.56
CA LEU A 72 -6.91 2.39 2.51
C LEU A 72 -7.80 1.23 2.94
N LYS A 73 -7.20 0.07 3.08
CA LYS A 73 -7.88 -1.14 3.55
C LYS A 73 -7.19 -1.67 4.81
N SER A 74 -7.81 -2.67 5.42
CA SER A 74 -7.28 -3.27 6.64
C SER A 74 -5.89 -3.86 6.43
N ASN A 75 -5.04 -3.73 7.43
CA ASN A 75 -3.68 -4.27 7.46
C ASN A 75 -2.74 -3.66 6.41
N ILE A 76 -3.02 -2.43 5.99
CA ILE A 76 -2.19 -1.69 5.04
C ILE A 76 -1.48 -0.55 5.77
N THR A 77 -0.17 -0.45 5.56
CA THR A 77 0.67 0.61 6.11
C THR A 77 1.25 1.44 4.97
N LEU A 78 1.15 2.76 5.10
CA LEU A 78 1.87 3.68 4.23
C LEU A 78 3.12 4.15 4.95
N GLU A 79 4.29 3.86 4.40
CA GLU A 79 5.56 4.27 4.96
C GLU A 79 6.24 5.25 4.02
N LEU A 80 6.47 6.46 4.49
CA LEU A 80 7.14 7.50 3.73
C LEU A 80 8.54 7.73 4.27
N GLU A 81 9.53 7.61 3.40
CA GLU A 81 10.90 7.96 3.73
C GLU A 81 11.02 9.47 4.00
N ALA A 82 12.01 9.88 4.77
CA ALA A 82 12.32 11.31 4.94
C ALA A 82 12.53 11.96 3.57
N GLY A 83 11.80 13.04 3.30
CA GLY A 83 11.79 13.70 2.00
C GLY A 83 10.74 13.18 1.02
N ALA A 84 9.96 12.18 1.40
CA ALA A 84 8.82 11.72 0.60
C ALA A 84 7.59 12.57 0.88
N THR A 85 6.87 12.94 -0.16
CA THR A 85 5.62 13.70 -0.07
C THR A 85 4.56 13.05 -0.93
N LEU A 86 3.38 12.80 -0.34
CA LEU A 86 2.18 12.43 -1.10
C LEU A 86 1.39 13.71 -1.37
N LEU A 87 1.32 14.09 -2.64
CA LEU A 87 0.60 15.28 -3.06
C LEU A 87 -0.75 14.86 -3.63
N PHE A 88 -1.84 15.28 -2.96
CA PHE A 88 -3.18 14.91 -3.37
C PHE A 88 -3.74 15.93 -4.36
N SER A 89 -4.13 15.45 -5.53
CA SER A 89 -4.82 16.25 -6.54
C SER A 89 -6.31 16.30 -6.19
N ILE A 90 -6.81 17.50 -5.92
CA ILE A 90 -8.22 17.70 -5.61
C ILE A 90 -8.93 18.18 -6.87
N THR A 91 -9.91 17.40 -7.34
CA THR A 91 -10.75 17.81 -8.47
C THR A 91 -11.86 18.75 -7.97
N LEU A 92 -12.41 19.57 -8.86
CA LEU A 92 -13.56 20.41 -8.54
C LEU A 92 -14.72 19.62 -7.95
N MET A 93 -14.94 18.42 -8.44
CA MET A 93 -15.97 17.51 -7.96
C MET A 93 -15.73 17.12 -6.50
N THR A 94 -14.48 16.81 -6.15
CA THR A 94 -14.10 16.46 -4.77
C THR A 94 -14.28 17.65 -3.83
N ILE A 95 -13.88 18.84 -4.25
CA ILE A 95 -14.06 20.09 -3.47
C ILE A 95 -15.55 20.34 -3.23
N PHE A 96 -16.37 20.15 -4.24
CA PHE A 96 -17.83 20.33 -4.14
C PHE A 96 -18.46 19.36 -3.14
N LEU A 97 -18.05 18.09 -3.18
CA LEU A 97 -18.54 17.08 -2.24
C LEU A 97 -18.10 17.37 -0.81
N LEU A 98 -16.86 17.82 -0.62
CA LEU A 98 -16.35 18.22 0.69
C LEU A 98 -17.10 19.43 1.23
N SER A 99 -17.38 20.42 0.40
CA SER A 99 -18.16 21.60 0.77
C SER A 99 -19.56 21.23 1.22
N ARG A 100 -20.21 20.30 0.53
CA ARG A 100 -21.54 19.80 0.94
C ARG A 100 -21.49 19.08 2.27
N PHE A 101 -20.44 18.32 2.50
CA PHE A 101 -20.27 17.57 3.74
C PHE A 101 -20.08 18.53 4.93
N VAL A 102 -19.28 19.59 4.76
CA VAL A 102 -19.02 20.58 5.80
C VAL A 102 -20.28 21.40 6.10
N MET A 103 -21.10 21.69 5.10
CA MET A 103 -22.34 22.46 5.28
C MET A 103 -23.43 21.71 6.04
N LYS A 104 -23.29 20.42 6.26
CA LYS A 104 -24.25 19.61 7.03
C LYS A 104 -24.02 19.67 8.54
N GLU A 105 -22.91 20.20 8.96
CA GLU A 105 -22.61 20.43 10.36
C GLU A 105 -23.19 21.78 10.82
#